data_2c549296bfa362ab4222fd2539830ba2
#
_entry.id   2c549296bfa362ab4222fd2539830ba2
#
_cell.length_a   1.000
_cell.length_b   1.000
_cell.length_c   1.000
_cell.angle_alpha   90.00
_cell.angle_beta   90.00
_cell.angle_gamma   90.00
#
_symmetry.space_group_name_H-M   'P 1'
#
loop_
_entity.id
_entity.type
_entity.pdbx_description
1 polymer ?
#
loop_
_entity_poly.entity_id
_entity_poly.type
_entity_poly.pdbx_seq_one_letter_code
_entity_poly.pdbx_strand_id
1 'polypeptide(L)'
;MAQLNLDPGREALLRVLTDADVAFVVIGGAALQSYDQTHHTDDIDVTPEHSQANLSRLAAVLNRLDCRLVIDPADDSQDVPLPTGYFTAQSLARHSIWNLQTVHGKLDLTFHPSGFPDGYAQLRRRAEPREVAQTLVTVQIAALEDVEHSKRTANRPKDRDYLTRVGRLQAPPS
;
A
#
# COMPACT_ATOMS: atom_id res chain seq x y z
N MET A 1 7.54 -14.22 15.06
CA MET A 1 7.02 -13.03 14.35
C MET A 1 5.69 -13.40 13.69
N ALA A 2 4.71 -12.54 13.78
CA ALA A 2 3.44 -12.77 13.10
C ALA A 2 3.64 -12.73 11.57
N GLN A 3 2.94 -13.61 10.86
CA GLN A 3 3.08 -13.72 9.41
C GLN A 3 1.96 -12.97 8.68
N LEU A 4 2.32 -12.40 7.54
CA LEU A 4 1.39 -11.84 6.57
C LEU A 4 1.18 -12.86 5.46
N ASN A 5 -0.04 -13.36 5.34
CA ASN A 5 -0.43 -14.34 4.32
C ASN A 5 -1.21 -13.61 3.21
N LEU A 6 -0.68 -13.63 2.02
CA LEU A 6 -1.28 -13.03 0.82
C LEU A 6 -1.29 -14.08 -0.30
N ASP A 7 -1.91 -13.77 -1.42
CA ASP A 7 -1.70 -14.58 -2.63
C ASP A 7 -0.28 -14.39 -3.20
N PRO A 8 0.17 -15.33 -4.05
CA PRO A 8 1.55 -15.32 -4.56
C PRO A 8 1.93 -14.03 -5.29
N GLY A 9 1.01 -13.39 -6.01
CA GLY A 9 1.28 -12.15 -6.73
C GLY A 9 1.57 -11.00 -5.79
N ARG A 10 0.73 -10.79 -4.77
CA ARG A 10 0.93 -9.74 -3.77
C ARG A 10 2.18 -9.96 -2.93
N GLU A 11 2.48 -11.22 -2.59
CA GLU A 11 3.75 -11.55 -1.91
C GLU A 11 4.96 -11.24 -2.80
N ALA A 12 4.88 -11.52 -4.12
CA ALA A 12 5.92 -11.17 -5.06
C ALA A 12 6.16 -9.66 -5.16
N LEU A 13 5.09 -8.85 -5.13
CA LEU A 13 5.20 -7.38 -5.07
C LEU A 13 6.00 -6.92 -3.86
N LEU A 14 5.65 -7.39 -2.66
CA LEU A 14 6.36 -7.03 -1.44
C LEU A 14 7.82 -7.48 -1.50
N ARG A 15 8.08 -8.67 -2.05
CA ARG A 15 9.42 -9.19 -2.22
C ARG A 15 10.27 -8.33 -3.14
N VAL A 16 9.79 -7.99 -4.34
CA VAL A 16 10.61 -7.20 -5.29
C VAL A 16 10.92 -5.80 -4.77
N LEU A 17 10.01 -5.19 -4.00
CA LEU A 17 10.26 -3.92 -3.33
C LEU A 17 11.32 -4.05 -2.24
N THR A 18 11.23 -5.11 -1.43
CA THR A 18 12.18 -5.37 -0.34
C THR A 18 13.57 -5.74 -0.85
N ASP A 19 13.65 -6.61 -1.87
CA ASP A 19 14.93 -7.03 -2.48
C ASP A 19 15.68 -5.86 -3.15
N ALA A 20 14.97 -4.80 -3.51
CA ALA A 20 15.53 -3.57 -4.07
C ALA A 20 15.84 -2.50 -3.01
N ASP A 21 15.80 -2.83 -1.73
CA ASP A 21 16.02 -1.91 -0.61
C ASP A 21 15.07 -0.68 -0.65
N VAL A 22 13.87 -0.82 -1.18
CA VAL A 22 12.86 0.24 -1.10
C VAL A 22 12.35 0.32 0.33
N ALA A 23 12.43 1.50 0.92
CA ALA A 23 11.85 1.78 2.24
C ALA A 23 10.37 2.14 2.08
N PHE A 24 9.49 1.37 2.72
CA PHE A 24 8.03 1.58 2.70
C PHE A 24 7.36 1.01 3.94
N VAL A 25 6.13 1.45 4.19
CA VAL A 25 5.21 0.86 5.17
C VAL A 25 3.99 0.37 4.41
N VAL A 26 3.58 -0.88 4.65
CA VAL A 26 2.33 -1.44 4.13
C VAL A 26 1.17 -0.84 4.92
N ILE A 27 0.17 -0.34 4.21
CA ILE A 27 -1.03 0.30 4.76
C ILE A 27 -2.30 -0.40 4.23
N GLY A 28 -3.46 0.19 4.44
CA GLY A 28 -4.70 -0.23 3.82
C GLY A 28 -5.16 -1.65 4.16
N GLY A 29 -5.74 -2.31 3.17
CA GLY A 29 -6.34 -3.65 3.33
C GLY A 29 -5.31 -4.73 3.67
N ALA A 30 -4.13 -4.71 3.05
CA ALA A 30 -3.08 -5.67 3.34
C ALA A 30 -2.55 -5.53 4.78
N ALA A 31 -2.44 -4.30 5.30
CA ALA A 31 -2.11 -4.08 6.70
C ALA A 31 -3.20 -4.66 7.62
N LEU A 32 -4.48 -4.44 7.32
CA LEU A 32 -5.58 -5.01 8.10
C LEU A 32 -5.56 -6.54 8.08
N GLN A 33 -5.26 -7.16 6.95
CA GLN A 33 -5.19 -8.62 6.83
C GLN A 33 -4.12 -9.21 7.75
N SER A 34 -3.06 -8.47 8.08
CA SER A 34 -2.05 -8.93 9.04
C SER A 34 -2.57 -8.99 10.49
N TYR A 35 -3.61 -8.24 10.81
CA TYR A 35 -4.26 -8.24 12.14
C TYR A 35 -5.53 -9.08 12.19
N ASP A 36 -6.23 -9.18 11.06
CA ASP A 36 -7.46 -9.96 10.90
C ASP A 36 -7.41 -10.70 9.56
N GLN A 37 -7.09 -11.99 9.59
CA GLN A 37 -6.97 -12.83 8.40
C GLN A 37 -8.29 -13.01 7.64
N THR A 38 -9.42 -12.65 8.23
CA THR A 38 -10.72 -12.66 7.55
C THR A 38 -10.94 -11.43 6.65
N HIS A 39 -10.09 -10.42 6.80
CA HIS A 39 -10.11 -9.27 5.92
C HIS A 39 -9.45 -9.62 4.59
N HIS A 40 -10.18 -9.44 3.50
CA HIS A 40 -9.68 -9.69 2.15
C HIS A 40 -9.43 -8.37 1.42
N THR A 41 -8.34 -8.33 0.66
CA THR A 41 -7.98 -7.22 -0.22
C THR A 41 -7.33 -7.78 -1.48
N ASP A 42 -7.50 -7.09 -2.62
CA ASP A 42 -6.97 -7.51 -3.92
C ASP A 42 -5.73 -6.71 -4.33
N ASP A 43 -5.36 -5.69 -3.55
CA ASP A 43 -4.27 -4.77 -3.83
C ASP A 43 -3.24 -4.74 -2.70
N ILE A 44 -2.10 -4.17 -3.01
CA ILE A 44 -1.07 -3.77 -2.05
C ILE A 44 -1.02 -2.26 -2.01
N ASP A 45 -1.33 -1.70 -0.83
CA ASP A 45 -1.17 -0.27 -0.56
C ASP A 45 0.11 -0.05 0.24
N VAL A 46 0.98 0.84 -0.21
CA VAL A 46 2.20 1.20 0.51
C VAL A 46 2.40 2.71 0.59
N THR A 47 3.03 3.15 1.67
CA THR A 47 3.56 4.50 1.81
C THR A 47 5.08 4.42 1.74
N PRO A 48 5.69 4.80 0.59
CA PRO A 48 7.15 4.83 0.46
C PRO A 48 7.77 6.02 1.20
N GLU A 49 9.02 5.85 1.63
CA GLU A 49 9.83 6.99 2.06
C GLU A 49 10.08 7.93 0.88
N HIS A 50 9.90 9.25 1.10
CA HIS A 50 9.96 10.28 0.06
C HIS A 50 11.36 10.91 -0.08
N SER A 51 12.44 10.13 0.12
CA SER A 51 13.78 10.58 -0.19
C SER A 51 14.15 10.34 -1.65
N GLN A 52 15.02 11.19 -2.21
CA GLN A 52 15.51 11.05 -3.60
C GLN A 52 16.09 9.64 -3.86
N ALA A 53 16.89 9.14 -2.91
CA ALA A 53 17.51 7.83 -3.04
C ALA A 53 16.46 6.70 -3.06
N ASN A 54 15.47 6.77 -2.19
CA ASN A 54 14.42 5.76 -2.12
C ASN A 54 13.51 5.80 -3.35
N LEU A 55 13.12 7.00 -3.80
CA LEU A 55 12.32 7.16 -5.02
C LEU A 55 13.06 6.65 -6.26
N SER A 56 14.39 6.78 -6.31
CA SER A 56 15.19 6.22 -7.41
C SER A 56 15.17 4.69 -7.41
N ARG A 57 15.27 4.04 -6.24
CA ARG A 57 15.14 2.58 -6.12
C ARG A 57 13.74 2.11 -6.51
N LEU A 58 12.71 2.79 -6.01
CA LEU A 58 11.31 2.51 -6.34
C LEU A 58 11.07 2.64 -7.85
N ALA A 59 11.53 3.73 -8.48
CA ALA A 59 11.41 3.94 -9.91
C ALA A 59 12.05 2.80 -10.73
N ALA A 60 13.24 2.34 -10.33
CA ALA A 60 13.92 1.23 -10.98
C ALA A 60 13.11 -0.08 -10.90
N VAL A 61 12.45 -0.34 -9.77
CA VAL A 61 11.55 -1.49 -9.62
C VAL A 61 10.33 -1.35 -10.53
N LEU A 62 9.64 -0.21 -10.48
CA LEU A 62 8.41 0.00 -11.25
C LEU A 62 8.64 -0.10 -12.76
N ASN A 63 9.78 0.38 -13.26
CA ASN A 63 10.14 0.26 -14.67
C ASN A 63 10.35 -1.20 -15.13
N ARG A 64 10.55 -2.15 -14.20
CA ARG A 64 10.68 -3.58 -14.50
C ARG A 64 9.38 -4.36 -14.33
N LEU A 65 8.35 -3.76 -13.72
CA LEU A 65 7.08 -4.41 -13.41
C LEU A 65 6.00 -4.21 -14.49
N ASP A 66 6.37 -3.65 -15.64
CA ASP A 66 5.45 -3.38 -16.75
C ASP A 66 4.15 -2.70 -16.27
N CYS A 67 4.31 -1.62 -15.52
CA CYS A 67 3.21 -0.94 -14.86
C CYS A 67 2.28 -0.26 -15.87
N ARG A 68 0.99 -0.37 -15.61
CA ARG A 68 -0.07 0.39 -16.27
C ARG A 68 -0.69 1.34 -15.26
N LEU A 69 -1.05 2.55 -15.69
CA LEU A 69 -1.77 3.50 -14.84
C LEU A 69 -3.23 3.11 -14.78
N VAL A 70 -3.76 2.87 -13.59
CA VAL A 70 -5.18 2.59 -13.37
C VAL A 70 -5.94 3.91 -13.38
N ILE A 71 -6.83 4.07 -14.36
CA ILE A 71 -7.68 5.27 -14.49
C ILE A 71 -8.97 5.10 -13.70
N ASP A 72 -9.61 3.95 -13.84
CA ASP A 72 -10.83 3.59 -13.11
C ASP A 72 -10.60 2.27 -12.37
N PRO A 73 -10.58 2.26 -11.03
CA PRO A 73 -10.43 1.01 -10.27
C PRO A 73 -11.52 -0.04 -10.54
N ALA A 74 -12.66 0.36 -11.11
CA ALA A 74 -13.77 -0.54 -11.43
C ALA A 74 -13.73 -1.08 -12.87
N ASP A 75 -12.85 -0.54 -13.73
CA ASP A 75 -12.78 -0.92 -15.16
C ASP A 75 -11.33 -1.00 -15.65
N ASP A 76 -10.73 -2.17 -15.55
CA ASP A 76 -9.36 -2.45 -15.96
C ASP A 76 -9.14 -2.23 -17.48
N SER A 77 -10.20 -2.17 -18.31
CA SER A 77 -10.09 -1.94 -19.75
C SER A 77 -9.59 -0.52 -20.09
N GLN A 78 -9.63 0.40 -19.13
CA GLN A 78 -9.19 1.78 -19.28
C GLN A 78 -7.76 2.02 -18.77
N ASP A 79 -7.07 0.98 -18.31
CA ASP A 79 -5.70 1.10 -17.84
C ASP A 79 -4.76 1.53 -18.97
N VAL A 80 -3.91 2.53 -18.68
CA VAL A 80 -3.01 3.13 -19.66
C VAL A 80 -1.60 2.56 -19.51
N PRO A 81 -1.03 1.94 -20.57
CA PRO A 81 0.38 1.53 -20.53
C PRO A 81 1.29 2.76 -20.40
N LEU A 82 2.33 2.62 -19.59
CA LEU A 82 3.31 3.67 -19.41
C LEU A 82 4.54 3.42 -20.32
N PRO A 83 5.16 4.47 -20.86
CA PRO A 83 6.38 4.33 -21.65
C PRO A 83 7.50 3.65 -20.87
N THR A 84 8.35 2.92 -21.55
CA THR A 84 9.57 2.35 -20.95
C THR A 84 10.40 3.44 -20.28
N GLY A 85 10.82 3.22 -19.03
CA GLY A 85 11.60 4.19 -18.27
C GLY A 85 10.81 5.42 -17.80
N TYR A 86 9.49 5.37 -17.81
CA TYR A 86 8.64 6.47 -17.36
C TYR A 86 8.91 6.90 -15.92
N PHE A 87 9.14 5.93 -15.03
CA PHE A 87 9.36 6.23 -13.63
C PHE A 87 10.78 6.72 -13.38
N THR A 88 10.87 7.87 -12.76
CA THR A 88 12.07 8.47 -12.18
C THR A 88 11.72 8.96 -10.78
N ALA A 89 12.72 9.25 -9.95
CA ALA A 89 12.45 9.88 -8.66
C ALA A 89 11.64 11.18 -8.83
N GLN A 90 11.94 11.96 -9.87
CA GLN A 90 11.25 13.21 -10.17
C GLN A 90 9.80 12.99 -10.61
N SER A 91 9.51 11.99 -11.46
CA SER A 91 8.13 11.70 -11.88
C SER A 91 7.30 11.20 -10.71
N LEU A 92 7.85 10.34 -9.86
CA LEU A 92 7.18 9.85 -8.66
C LEU A 92 6.82 10.96 -7.69
N ALA A 93 7.72 11.93 -7.50
CA ALA A 93 7.52 13.06 -6.60
C ALA A 93 6.43 14.05 -7.05
N ARG A 94 5.92 13.95 -8.28
CA ARG A 94 4.90 14.88 -8.82
C ARG A 94 3.50 14.62 -8.28
N HIS A 95 3.20 13.40 -7.84
CA HIS A 95 1.87 13.01 -7.41
C HIS A 95 1.92 12.34 -6.04
N SER A 96 0.90 12.63 -5.23
CA SER A 96 0.77 12.02 -3.90
C SER A 96 0.25 10.59 -3.94
N ILE A 97 -0.39 10.19 -5.04
CA ILE A 97 -1.02 8.87 -5.21
C ILE A 97 -0.69 8.35 -6.61
N TRP A 98 -0.35 7.04 -6.68
CA TRP A 98 -0.20 6.28 -7.91
C TRP A 98 -0.98 4.98 -7.77
N ASN A 99 -1.97 4.77 -8.61
CA ASN A 99 -2.70 3.52 -8.71
C ASN A 99 -2.18 2.76 -9.93
N LEU A 100 -1.54 1.62 -9.68
CA LEU A 100 -0.80 0.89 -10.71
C LEU A 100 -1.30 -0.56 -10.81
N GLN A 101 -1.41 -1.04 -12.05
CA GLN A 101 -1.50 -2.45 -12.35
C GLN A 101 -0.11 -2.94 -12.77
N THR A 102 0.38 -3.97 -12.12
CA THR A 102 1.69 -4.58 -12.40
C THR A 102 1.54 -6.02 -12.88
N VAL A 103 2.63 -6.66 -13.31
CA VAL A 103 2.64 -8.09 -13.66
C VAL A 103 2.29 -9.01 -12.47
N HIS A 104 2.40 -8.51 -11.23
CA HIS A 104 2.09 -9.25 -10.01
C HIS A 104 0.77 -8.84 -9.35
N GLY A 105 0.04 -7.88 -9.90
CA GLY A 105 -1.21 -7.37 -9.35
C GLY A 105 -1.21 -5.87 -9.10
N LYS A 106 -2.24 -5.39 -8.41
CA LYS A 106 -2.44 -3.96 -8.13
C LYS A 106 -1.50 -3.47 -7.02
N LEU A 107 -0.87 -2.33 -7.27
CA LEU A 107 0.01 -1.64 -6.34
C LEU A 107 -0.38 -0.17 -6.24
N ASP A 108 -0.79 0.26 -5.07
CA ASP A 108 -1.12 1.64 -4.79
C ASP A 108 -0.04 2.29 -3.93
N LEU A 109 0.53 3.38 -4.44
CA LEU A 109 1.48 4.21 -3.72
C LEU A 109 0.73 5.42 -3.18
N THR A 110 0.76 5.63 -1.87
CA THR A 110 0.15 6.79 -1.21
C THR A 110 1.19 7.45 -0.32
N PHE A 111 1.76 8.58 -0.75
CA PHE A 111 2.83 9.25 0.00
C PHE A 111 2.34 9.94 1.27
N HIS A 112 1.11 10.44 1.27
CA HIS A 112 0.51 11.15 2.41
C HIS A 112 -0.89 10.58 2.68
N PRO A 113 -0.99 9.41 3.34
CA PRO A 113 -2.30 8.84 3.68
C PRO A 113 -3.11 9.79 4.57
N SER A 114 -4.43 9.69 4.49
CA SER A 114 -5.34 10.50 5.31
C SER A 114 -4.98 10.39 6.79
N GLY A 115 -4.81 11.53 7.46
CA GLY A 115 -4.38 11.62 8.86
C GLY A 115 -2.86 11.55 9.08
N PHE A 116 -2.06 11.36 8.01
CA PHE A 116 -0.60 11.25 8.08
C PHE A 116 0.08 12.21 7.09
N PRO A 117 0.11 13.52 7.37
CA PRO A 117 0.70 14.52 6.46
C PRO A 117 2.21 14.31 6.24
N ASP A 118 2.93 13.75 7.20
CA ASP A 118 4.36 13.42 7.04
C ASP A 118 4.58 12.00 6.48
N GLY A 119 3.51 11.29 6.13
CA GLY A 119 3.55 10.00 5.43
C GLY A 119 4.39 8.94 6.12
N TYR A 120 5.39 8.42 5.39
CA TYR A 120 6.29 7.36 5.86
C TYR A 120 6.91 7.65 7.23
N ALA A 121 7.41 8.85 7.46
CA ALA A 121 8.10 9.19 8.70
C ALA A 121 7.20 9.06 9.94
N GLN A 122 5.91 9.39 9.82
CA GLN A 122 4.94 9.20 10.89
C GLN A 122 4.59 7.71 11.09
N LEU A 123 4.22 7.03 10.01
CA LEU A 123 3.80 5.62 10.06
C LEU A 123 4.91 4.71 10.55
N ARG A 124 6.17 4.95 10.12
CA ARG A 124 7.33 4.12 10.46
C ARG A 124 7.62 4.06 11.95
N ARG A 125 7.25 5.10 12.72
CA ARG A 125 7.50 5.17 14.17
C ARG A 125 6.77 4.05 14.94
N ARG A 126 5.61 3.61 14.47
CA ARG A 126 4.76 2.62 15.12
C ARG A 126 4.56 1.37 14.27
N ALA A 127 5.15 1.34 13.08
CA ALA A 127 5.07 0.19 12.20
C ALA A 127 5.67 -1.06 12.84
N GLU A 128 5.04 -2.19 12.60
CA GLU A 128 5.44 -3.47 13.15
C GLU A 128 6.01 -4.37 12.05
N PRO A 129 7.09 -5.11 12.31
CA PRO A 129 7.62 -6.06 11.34
C PRO A 129 6.69 -7.27 11.21
N ARG A 130 6.50 -7.73 9.97
CA ARG A 130 5.81 -8.98 9.64
C ARG A 130 6.62 -9.74 8.61
N GLU A 131 6.74 -11.05 8.80
CA GLU A 131 7.28 -11.93 7.79
C GLU A 131 6.20 -12.27 6.75
N VAL A 132 6.52 -12.13 5.48
CA VAL A 132 5.63 -12.52 4.38
C VAL A 132 5.75 -14.03 4.17
N ALA A 133 4.64 -14.76 4.26
CA ALA A 133 4.63 -16.20 4.54
C ALA A 133 5.41 -17.06 3.54
N GLN A 134 5.23 -16.85 2.23
CA GLN A 134 5.88 -17.70 1.21
C GLN A 134 7.26 -17.19 0.81
N THR A 135 7.48 -15.88 0.86
CA THR A 135 8.73 -15.26 0.41
C THR A 135 9.74 -15.05 1.52
N LEU A 136 9.31 -15.15 2.77
CA LEU A 136 10.11 -15.00 3.99
C LEU A 136 10.83 -13.64 4.10
N VAL A 137 10.41 -12.64 3.30
CA VAL A 137 10.89 -11.26 3.49
C VAL A 137 10.15 -10.60 4.65
N THR A 138 10.83 -9.71 5.34
CA THR A 138 10.22 -8.92 6.42
C THR A 138 9.83 -7.54 5.90
N VAL A 139 8.57 -7.17 6.08
CA VAL A 139 8.02 -5.86 5.74
C VAL A 139 7.54 -5.11 6.97
N GLN A 140 7.46 -3.79 6.88
CA GLN A 140 6.90 -2.95 7.92
C GLN A 140 5.41 -2.74 7.66
N ILE A 141 4.57 -3.08 8.63
CA ILE A 141 3.11 -2.93 8.55
C ILE A 141 2.70 -1.77 9.46
N ALA A 142 1.85 -0.87 8.98
CA ALA A 142 1.30 0.19 9.81
C ALA A 142 0.58 -0.39 11.04
N ALA A 143 0.76 0.23 12.20
CA ALA A 143 0.06 -0.17 13.41
C ALA A 143 -1.47 -0.13 13.20
N LEU A 144 -2.20 -1.05 13.82
CA LEU A 144 -3.66 -1.15 13.63
C LEU A 144 -4.36 0.18 13.90
N GLU A 145 -3.99 0.86 14.98
CA GLU A 145 -4.59 2.16 15.33
C GLU A 145 -4.30 3.24 14.28
N ASP A 146 -3.15 3.17 13.60
CA ASP A 146 -2.79 4.11 12.54
C ASP A 146 -3.63 3.84 11.28
N VAL A 147 -3.85 2.56 10.94
CA VAL A 147 -4.77 2.18 9.84
C VAL A 147 -6.19 2.64 10.14
N GLU A 148 -6.68 2.41 11.35
CA GLU A 148 -8.01 2.85 11.78
C GLU A 148 -8.13 4.38 11.81
N HIS A 149 -7.09 5.09 12.25
CA HIS A 149 -7.04 6.55 12.22
C HIS A 149 -7.14 7.08 10.78
N SER A 150 -6.37 6.50 9.86
CA SER A 150 -6.45 6.86 8.43
C SER A 150 -7.85 6.64 7.86
N LYS A 151 -8.49 5.52 8.19
CA LYS A 151 -9.86 5.22 7.76
C LYS A 151 -10.89 6.21 8.33
N ARG A 152 -10.79 6.57 9.62
CA ARG A 152 -11.66 7.59 10.23
C ARG A 152 -11.49 8.95 9.55
N THR A 153 -10.26 9.33 9.25
CA THR A 153 -9.94 10.60 8.60
C THR A 153 -10.43 10.64 7.16
N ALA A 154 -10.21 9.56 6.39
CA ALA A 154 -10.68 9.44 5.01
C ALA A 154 -12.21 9.39 4.92
N ASN A 155 -12.87 8.76 5.89
CA ASN A 155 -14.32 8.71 6.07
C ASN A 155 -15.11 8.28 4.81
N ARG A 156 -14.54 7.41 3.98
CA ARG A 156 -15.23 6.84 2.81
C ARG A 156 -16.30 5.84 3.26
N PRO A 157 -17.35 5.54 2.47
CA PRO A 157 -18.37 4.55 2.84
C PRO A 157 -17.77 3.20 3.28
N LYS A 158 -16.82 2.64 2.52
CA LYS A 158 -16.13 1.39 2.86
C LYS A 158 -15.35 1.46 4.18
N ASP A 159 -14.80 2.63 4.51
CA ASP A 159 -14.04 2.83 5.75
C ASP A 159 -14.99 2.85 6.97
N ARG A 160 -16.14 3.52 6.84
CA ARG A 160 -17.20 3.51 7.88
C ARG A 160 -17.76 2.11 8.08
N ASP A 161 -18.00 1.36 7.01
CA ASP A 161 -18.50 -0.01 7.09
C ASP A 161 -17.53 -0.91 7.85
N TYR A 162 -16.22 -0.80 7.54
CA TYR A 162 -15.18 -1.52 8.28
C TYR A 162 -15.19 -1.14 9.77
N LEU A 163 -15.09 0.14 10.08
CA LEU A 163 -15.01 0.63 11.46
C LEU A 163 -16.24 0.28 12.28
N THR A 164 -17.43 0.29 11.67
CA THR A 164 -18.69 -0.16 12.30
C THR A 164 -18.65 -1.65 12.61
N ARG A 165 -18.23 -2.48 11.64
CA ARG A 165 -18.14 -3.94 11.79
C ARG A 165 -17.18 -4.35 12.91
N VAL A 166 -16.07 -3.65 13.09
CA VAL A 166 -15.10 -3.96 14.16
C VAL A 166 -15.39 -3.22 15.48
N GLY A 167 -16.53 -2.51 15.59
CA GLY A 167 -16.93 -1.80 16.80
C GLY A 167 -16.11 -0.55 17.12
N ARG A 168 -15.43 0.02 16.12
CA ARG A 168 -14.61 1.24 16.25
C ARG A 168 -15.32 2.51 15.83
N LEU A 169 -16.52 2.40 15.27
CA LEU A 169 -17.42 3.49 14.94
C LEU A 169 -18.83 3.10 15.39
N GLN A 170 -19.53 4.01 16.07
CA GLN A 170 -20.93 3.76 16.44
C GLN A 170 -21.79 3.78 15.18
N ALA A 171 -22.70 2.80 15.08
CA ALA A 171 -23.74 2.84 14.06
C ALA A 171 -24.60 4.12 14.26
N PRO A 172 -25.06 4.78 13.17
CA PRO A 172 -25.99 5.88 13.32
C PRO A 172 -27.25 5.39 14.04
N PRO A 173 -27.89 6.21 14.91
CA PRO A 173 -29.14 5.84 15.54
C PRO A 173 -30.19 5.53 14.47
N SER A 174 -30.87 4.42 14.63
CA SER A 174 -31.97 3.98 13.77
C SER A 174 -33.15 4.93 13.80
#